data_74e9e408a48fb72fa455969095a13558
#
_entry.id   74e9e408a48fb72fa455969095a13558
#
_cell.length_a   1.000
_cell.length_b   1.000
_cell.length_c   1.000
_cell.angle_alpha   90.00
_cell.angle_beta   90.00
_cell.angle_gamma   90.00
#
_symmetry.space_group_name_H-M   'P 1'
#
loop_
_entity.id
_entity.type
_entity.pdbx_description
1 polymer ?
#
loop_
_entity_poly.entity_id
_entity_poly.type
_entity_poly.pdbx_seq_one_letter_code
_entity_poly.pdbx_strand_id
1 'polypeptide(L)'
;MLTEFQAAIAQLIHEKGLPQERVMEAIANALLAAYRKGSGGGENIRVEVEANGKVHVWENRRVVAQAQDLSTEIALADAQQLDEHAALGQHIEVDSPQIFNKIPTQTAKQIILQRIREAELEHLFESYKDMKDDLAVGTVLRRDERQGGAYLLDLGKIEGVLDEKEQIPGERLRPNQRIRVYIYELKRGGGRGVQALVSRTHRNIIKRLFELEVPEIFEGRVEIKAIAREPGSRSKVAVWAREDGIDPIGACVGVRGARINNVINELNGEKIDIIVWSPDPAQFVSNALSPVKPLHVELRESDHTALVTVPEKQLSLAIGKEGQNARLAAKLTGWRVDVARPGDRAEAAVSAEPAAEVQEQPASADGAMA
;
A
#
# COMPACT_ATOMS: atom_id res chain seq x y z
N MET A 1 14.05 41.22 16.23
CA MET A 1 13.99 40.37 15.02
C MET A 1 14.49 38.94 15.25
N LEU A 2 15.74 38.71 15.75
CA LEU A 2 16.24 37.34 16.03
C LEU A 2 15.43 36.61 17.09
N THR A 3 15.02 37.26 18.17
CA THR A 3 14.20 36.67 19.25
C THR A 3 12.78 36.34 18.82
N GLU A 4 12.17 37.13 17.95
CA GLU A 4 10.84 36.87 17.38
C GLU A 4 10.87 35.71 16.39
N PHE A 5 11.92 35.57 15.60
CA PHE A 5 12.14 34.45 14.70
C PHE A 5 12.36 33.14 15.46
N GLN A 6 13.15 33.17 16.53
CA GLN A 6 13.35 32.02 17.42
C GLN A 6 12.06 31.57 18.09
N ALA A 7 11.27 32.53 18.61
CA ALA A 7 9.98 32.21 19.21
C ALA A 7 9.00 31.62 18.19
N ALA A 8 8.96 32.15 16.96
CA ALA A 8 8.14 31.62 15.88
C ALA A 8 8.53 30.19 15.48
N ILE A 9 9.84 29.90 15.43
CA ILE A 9 10.32 28.54 15.15
C ILE A 9 9.93 27.58 16.27
N ALA A 10 10.17 27.94 17.53
CA ALA A 10 9.82 27.13 18.69
C ALA A 10 8.31 26.83 18.74
N GLN A 11 7.49 27.85 18.45
CA GLN A 11 6.04 27.67 18.35
C GLN A 11 5.68 26.70 17.22
N LEU A 12 6.32 26.83 16.08
CA LEU A 12 6.07 25.99 14.89
C LEU A 12 6.44 24.52 15.12
N ILE A 13 7.56 24.26 15.81
CA ILE A 13 7.98 22.93 16.22
C ILE A 13 6.92 22.31 17.14
N HIS A 14 6.44 23.09 18.13
CA HIS A 14 5.44 22.61 19.07
C HIS A 14 4.08 22.37 18.41
N GLU A 15 3.60 23.28 17.57
CA GLU A 15 2.30 23.18 16.89
C GLU A 15 2.25 22.06 15.85
N LYS A 16 3.36 21.84 15.14
CA LYS A 16 3.43 20.87 14.03
C LYS A 16 3.95 19.50 14.43
N GLY A 17 4.54 19.39 15.64
CA GLY A 17 5.11 18.13 16.15
C GLY A 17 6.26 17.60 15.31
N LEU A 18 6.99 18.49 14.61
CA LEU A 18 8.14 18.12 13.80
C LEU A 18 9.41 18.03 14.67
N PRO A 19 10.32 17.09 14.36
CA PRO A 19 11.65 17.09 14.95
C PRO A 19 12.37 18.41 14.66
N GLN A 20 13.00 19.00 15.68
CA GLN A 20 13.67 20.29 15.55
C GLN A 20 14.68 20.32 14.41
N GLU A 21 15.48 19.25 14.24
CA GLU A 21 16.48 19.11 13.17
C GLU A 21 15.85 19.24 11.77
N ARG A 22 14.70 18.61 11.55
CA ARG A 22 13.98 18.68 10.26
C ARG A 22 13.49 20.10 9.95
N VAL A 23 13.04 20.83 10.96
CA VAL A 23 12.59 22.22 10.80
C VAL A 23 13.79 23.12 10.47
N MET A 24 14.94 22.96 11.17
CA MET A 24 16.15 23.72 10.91
C MET A 24 16.70 23.47 9.51
N GLU A 25 16.74 22.22 9.10
CA GLU A 25 17.16 21.82 7.74
C GLU A 25 16.21 22.42 6.67
N ALA A 26 14.91 22.36 6.87
CA ALA A 26 13.92 22.95 5.96
C ALA A 26 14.11 24.46 5.82
N ILE A 27 14.41 25.17 6.92
CA ILE A 27 14.69 26.62 6.94
C ILE A 27 16.00 26.91 6.21
N ALA A 28 17.08 26.17 6.48
CA ALA A 28 18.36 26.33 5.81
C ALA A 28 18.21 26.18 4.29
N ASN A 29 17.51 25.12 3.85
CA ASN A 29 17.23 24.88 2.44
C ASN A 29 16.35 25.98 1.81
N ALA A 30 15.38 26.53 2.57
CA ALA A 30 14.53 27.62 2.13
C ALA A 30 15.33 28.90 1.91
N LEU A 31 16.22 29.25 2.83
CA LEU A 31 17.06 30.43 2.76
C LEU A 31 18.06 30.33 1.58
N LEU A 32 18.65 29.15 1.39
CA LEU A 32 19.51 28.88 0.22
C LEU A 32 18.75 29.03 -1.10
N ALA A 33 17.54 28.47 -1.19
CA ALA A 33 16.69 28.60 -2.38
C ALA A 33 16.26 30.05 -2.66
N ALA A 34 15.95 30.82 -1.60
CA ALA A 34 15.61 32.23 -1.69
C ALA A 34 16.79 33.06 -2.22
N TYR A 35 17.99 32.76 -1.74
CA TYR A 35 19.23 33.41 -2.21
C TYR A 35 19.48 33.13 -3.69
N ARG A 36 19.44 31.86 -4.09
CA ARG A 36 19.65 31.45 -5.50
C ARG A 36 18.68 32.15 -6.46
N LYS A 37 17.44 32.30 -6.04
CA LYS A 37 16.42 33.00 -6.84
C LYS A 37 16.65 34.51 -6.95
N GLY A 38 17.25 35.12 -5.93
CA GLY A 38 17.49 36.56 -5.88
C GLY A 38 18.80 37.01 -6.51
N SER A 39 19.88 36.21 -6.44
CA SER A 39 21.23 36.59 -6.82
C SER A 39 21.73 35.97 -8.14
N GLY A 40 20.98 35.01 -8.70
CA GLY A 40 21.37 34.31 -9.95
C GLY A 40 22.60 33.40 -9.83
N GLY A 41 23.18 33.23 -8.62
CA GLY A 41 24.30 32.37 -8.29
C GLY A 41 24.08 31.68 -6.95
N GLY A 42 25.03 30.84 -6.49
CA GLY A 42 24.95 30.23 -5.16
C GLY A 42 25.29 28.75 -5.11
N GLU A 43 26.05 28.25 -6.08
CA GLU A 43 26.55 26.87 -6.01
C GLU A 43 27.59 26.69 -4.88
N ASN A 44 28.24 27.79 -4.49
CA ASN A 44 29.29 27.85 -3.47
C ASN A 44 28.82 28.31 -2.09
N ILE A 45 27.48 28.26 -1.80
CA ILE A 45 26.90 28.71 -0.53
C ILE A 45 26.35 27.55 0.26
N ARG A 46 26.67 27.50 1.55
CA ARG A 46 26.08 26.64 2.56
C ARG A 46 25.38 27.50 3.62
N VAL A 47 24.17 27.14 3.95
CA VAL A 47 23.38 27.78 5.01
C VAL A 47 23.19 26.78 6.14
N GLU A 48 23.43 27.20 7.37
CA GLU A 48 23.22 26.41 8.57
C GLU A 48 22.41 27.21 9.56
N VAL A 49 21.42 26.55 10.19
CA VAL A 49 20.57 27.15 11.21
C VAL A 49 20.81 26.40 12.51
N GLU A 50 21.37 27.08 13.51
CA GLU A 50 21.58 26.51 14.83
C GLU A 50 20.26 26.29 15.57
N ALA A 51 20.28 25.43 16.58
CA ALA A 51 19.12 25.13 17.45
C ALA A 51 18.53 26.37 18.14
N ASN A 52 19.34 27.40 18.37
CA ASN A 52 18.91 28.68 18.92
C ASN A 52 18.29 29.61 17.87
N GLY A 53 18.18 29.18 16.60
CA GLY A 53 17.66 29.96 15.47
C GLY A 53 18.67 30.96 14.86
N LYS A 54 19.95 30.92 15.26
CA LYS A 54 20.99 31.72 14.61
C LYS A 54 21.31 31.10 13.25
N VAL A 55 21.41 31.95 12.25
CA VAL A 55 21.66 31.52 10.88
C VAL A 55 23.08 31.90 10.49
N HIS A 56 23.81 30.91 10.02
CA HIS A 56 25.14 31.07 9.46
C HIS A 56 25.08 30.83 7.95
N VAL A 57 25.86 31.66 7.21
CA VAL A 57 25.96 31.53 5.78
C VAL A 57 27.43 31.47 5.42
N TRP A 58 27.82 30.34 4.92
CA TRP A 58 29.20 30.07 4.50
C TRP A 58 29.30 30.17 2.98
N GLU A 59 30.22 31.02 2.51
CA GLU A 59 30.61 31.06 1.10
C GLU A 59 31.90 30.30 0.92
N ASN A 60 31.91 29.35 0.01
CA ASN A 60 33.12 28.65 -0.38
C ASN A 60 33.85 29.51 -1.44
N ARG A 61 34.94 30.16 -1.03
CA ARG A 61 35.72 31.05 -1.88
C ARG A 61 37.10 30.46 -2.20
N ARG A 62 37.56 30.67 -3.44
CA ARG A 62 38.86 30.21 -3.88
C ARG A 62 39.93 31.22 -3.46
N VAL A 63 41.01 30.74 -2.86
CA VAL A 63 42.18 31.57 -2.49
C VAL A 63 42.98 31.92 -3.72
N VAL A 64 43.13 33.22 -3.99
CA VAL A 64 43.89 33.79 -5.12
C VAL A 64 44.89 34.81 -4.64
N ALA A 65 45.87 35.17 -5.46
CA ALA A 65 46.86 36.18 -5.08
C ALA A 65 46.24 37.59 -4.97
N GLN A 66 45.30 37.91 -5.87
CA GLN A 66 44.46 39.11 -5.86
C GLN A 66 43.06 38.74 -6.29
N ALA A 67 42.08 39.00 -5.44
CA ALA A 67 40.70 38.72 -5.74
C ALA A 67 40.13 39.71 -6.76
N GLN A 68 39.55 39.20 -7.85
CA GLN A 68 38.88 40.01 -8.87
C GLN A 68 37.34 39.98 -8.62
N ASP A 69 36.81 38.84 -8.17
CA ASP A 69 35.41 38.68 -7.81
C ASP A 69 35.31 38.23 -6.33
N LEU A 70 34.95 39.20 -5.49
CA LEU A 70 34.79 38.98 -4.05
C LEU A 70 33.66 37.98 -3.66
N SER A 71 32.83 37.59 -4.61
CA SER A 71 31.80 36.57 -4.37
C SER A 71 32.31 35.14 -4.48
N THR A 72 33.38 34.91 -5.25
CA THR A 72 33.92 33.58 -5.52
C THR A 72 35.39 33.43 -5.11
N GLU A 73 36.07 34.57 -4.88
CA GLU A 73 37.51 34.63 -4.60
C GLU A 73 37.80 35.35 -3.28
N ILE A 74 38.91 34.99 -2.66
CA ILE A 74 39.45 35.65 -1.47
C ILE A 74 40.98 35.83 -1.67
N ALA A 75 41.51 36.99 -1.30
CA ALA A 75 42.95 37.21 -1.37
C ALA A 75 43.69 36.36 -0.33
N LEU A 76 44.89 35.89 -0.67
CA LEU A 76 45.68 35.03 0.22
C LEU A 76 45.93 35.67 1.59
N ALA A 77 46.19 37.00 1.64
CA ALA A 77 46.39 37.71 2.89
C ALA A 77 45.15 37.68 3.83
N ASP A 78 43.95 37.79 3.24
CA ASP A 78 42.69 37.73 4.00
C ASP A 78 42.33 36.28 4.39
N ALA A 79 42.64 35.32 3.50
CA ALA A 79 42.46 33.91 3.73
C ALA A 79 43.33 33.41 4.90
N GLN A 80 44.58 33.87 5.00
CA GLN A 80 45.49 33.52 6.09
C GLN A 80 45.10 34.12 7.46
N GLN A 81 44.23 35.12 7.49
CA GLN A 81 43.63 35.60 8.75
C GLN A 81 42.53 34.66 9.29
N LEU A 82 41.93 33.89 8.38
CA LEU A 82 40.86 32.91 8.75
C LEU A 82 41.44 31.51 9.00
N ASP A 83 42.44 31.12 8.21
CA ASP A 83 43.17 29.86 8.34
C ASP A 83 44.66 30.12 8.03
N GLU A 84 45.54 30.01 9.05
CA GLU A 84 46.97 30.22 8.94
C GLU A 84 47.65 29.35 7.88
N HIS A 85 47.03 28.22 7.51
CA HIS A 85 47.55 27.28 6.53
C HIS A 85 46.96 27.46 5.12
N ALA A 86 46.19 28.53 4.90
CA ALA A 86 45.57 28.78 3.60
C ALA A 86 46.64 28.94 2.47
N ALA A 87 46.43 28.21 1.37
CA ALA A 87 47.31 28.20 0.21
C ALA A 87 46.58 28.63 -1.06
N LEU A 88 47.31 29.16 -2.03
CA LEU A 88 46.80 29.57 -3.34
C LEU A 88 46.09 28.38 -4.03
N GLY A 89 44.87 28.60 -4.54
CA GLY A 89 44.05 27.62 -5.21
C GLY A 89 43.20 26.78 -4.29
N GLN A 90 43.38 26.84 -2.98
CA GLN A 90 42.53 26.18 -1.98
C GLN A 90 41.17 26.87 -1.89
N HIS A 91 40.12 26.12 -1.44
CA HIS A 91 38.82 26.67 -1.15
C HIS A 91 38.65 26.79 0.37
N ILE A 92 38.19 27.94 0.82
CA ILE A 92 37.87 28.20 2.24
C ILE A 92 36.43 28.66 2.41
N GLU A 93 35.81 28.22 3.50
CA GLU A 93 34.48 28.69 3.89
C GLU A 93 34.61 30.01 4.67
N VAL A 94 33.94 31.06 4.17
CA VAL A 94 33.93 32.40 4.75
C VAL A 94 32.54 32.71 5.27
N ASP A 95 32.40 33.08 6.56
CA ASP A 95 31.10 33.50 7.12
C ASP A 95 30.71 34.86 6.51
N SER A 96 29.57 34.87 5.82
CA SER A 96 29.09 36.02 5.06
C SER A 96 27.62 36.37 5.43
N PRO A 97 27.35 36.84 6.67
CA PRO A 97 25.99 37.12 7.11
C PRO A 97 25.28 38.21 6.33
N GLN A 98 26.03 39.05 5.61
CA GLN A 98 25.48 40.15 4.81
C GLN A 98 24.66 39.69 3.61
N ILE A 99 24.76 38.41 3.22
CA ILE A 99 24.03 37.83 2.11
C ILE A 99 22.51 37.90 2.34
N PHE A 100 22.08 37.81 3.59
CA PHE A 100 20.64 37.92 3.92
C PHE A 100 20.02 39.27 3.58
N ASN A 101 20.81 40.34 3.59
CA ASN A 101 20.29 41.66 3.26
C ASN A 101 19.89 41.78 1.78
N LYS A 102 20.32 40.84 0.94
CA LYS A 102 19.98 40.80 -0.50
C LYS A 102 18.68 40.02 -0.78
N ILE A 103 18.14 39.30 0.21
CA ILE A 103 16.91 38.48 0.03
C ILE A 103 15.69 39.32 0.40
N PRO A 104 14.72 39.51 -0.51
CA PRO A 104 13.47 40.17 -0.17
C PRO A 104 12.73 39.39 0.93
N THR A 105 12.45 40.02 2.05
CA THR A 105 11.83 39.42 3.25
C THR A 105 10.54 38.65 2.92
N GLN A 106 9.70 39.17 2.04
CA GLN A 106 8.47 38.52 1.59
C GLN A 106 8.75 37.19 0.87
N THR A 107 9.76 37.16 -0.01
CA THR A 107 10.16 35.95 -0.76
C THR A 107 10.71 34.90 0.20
N ALA A 108 11.59 35.31 1.14
CA ALA A 108 12.13 34.40 2.15
C ALA A 108 11.01 33.78 2.98
N LYS A 109 10.06 34.57 3.49
CA LYS A 109 8.91 34.10 4.27
C LYS A 109 8.07 33.05 3.49
N GLN A 110 7.76 33.31 2.23
CA GLN A 110 6.98 32.37 1.41
C GLN A 110 7.72 31.04 1.20
N ILE A 111 9.01 31.09 0.90
CA ILE A 111 9.81 29.88 0.67
C ILE A 111 9.98 29.08 1.97
N ILE A 112 10.21 29.74 3.10
CA ILE A 112 10.29 29.08 4.42
C ILE A 112 8.98 28.36 4.73
N LEU A 113 7.85 29.05 4.60
CA LEU A 113 6.52 28.44 4.86
C LEU A 113 6.24 27.26 3.94
N GLN A 114 6.66 27.34 2.67
CA GLN A 114 6.51 26.24 1.72
C GLN A 114 7.37 25.03 2.14
N ARG A 115 8.66 25.24 2.49
CA ARG A 115 9.58 24.17 2.89
C ARG A 115 9.16 23.49 4.20
N ILE A 116 8.67 24.26 5.16
CA ILE A 116 8.12 23.70 6.40
C ILE A 116 6.90 22.82 6.09
N ARG A 117 6.01 23.27 5.21
CA ARG A 117 4.86 22.46 4.78
C ARG A 117 5.29 21.18 4.07
N GLU A 118 6.30 21.25 3.20
CA GLU A 118 6.88 20.07 2.55
C GLU A 118 7.46 19.09 3.57
N ALA A 119 8.22 19.58 4.56
CA ALA A 119 8.79 18.76 5.65
C ALA A 119 7.70 18.15 6.54
N GLU A 120 6.61 18.89 6.83
CA GLU A 120 5.45 18.39 7.55
C GLU A 120 4.78 17.23 6.79
N LEU A 121 4.56 17.41 5.49
CA LEU A 121 3.98 16.36 4.64
C LEU A 121 4.86 15.11 4.58
N GLU A 122 6.18 15.29 4.49
CA GLU A 122 7.12 14.18 4.47
C GLU A 122 7.14 13.42 5.79
N HIS A 123 7.17 14.14 6.92
CA HIS A 123 7.09 13.54 8.24
C HIS A 123 5.78 12.79 8.47
N LEU A 124 4.64 13.36 8.06
CA LEU A 124 3.35 12.68 8.09
C LEU A 124 3.36 11.43 7.22
N PHE A 125 3.88 11.52 6.01
CA PHE A 125 3.96 10.37 5.10
C PHE A 125 4.80 9.23 5.70
N GLU A 126 5.98 9.54 6.25
CA GLU A 126 6.82 8.53 6.91
C GLU A 126 6.14 7.94 8.16
N SER A 127 5.45 8.76 8.98
CA SER A 127 4.75 8.30 10.18
C SER A 127 3.59 7.33 9.88
N TYR A 128 2.99 7.45 8.69
CA TYR A 128 1.88 6.58 8.28
C TYR A 128 2.31 5.46 7.31
N LYS A 129 3.57 5.42 6.91
CA LYS A 129 4.10 4.43 5.97
C LYS A 129 3.93 3.00 6.47
N ASP A 130 4.14 2.79 7.78
CA ASP A 130 4.00 1.48 8.43
C ASP A 130 2.54 1.04 8.56
N MET A 131 1.58 1.97 8.40
CA MET A 131 0.15 1.65 8.37
C MET A 131 -0.34 1.18 6.99
N LYS A 132 0.51 1.26 5.97
CA LYS A 132 0.20 0.65 4.68
C LYS A 132 0.11 -0.87 4.86
N ASP A 133 -0.83 -1.47 4.15
CA ASP A 133 -1.15 -2.90 4.22
C ASP A 133 -1.72 -3.35 5.58
N ASP A 134 -2.26 -2.40 6.37
CA ASP A 134 -2.89 -2.68 7.66
C ASP A 134 -4.29 -2.07 7.79
N LEU A 135 -4.97 -2.39 8.89
CA LEU A 135 -6.28 -1.85 9.23
C LEU A 135 -6.15 -0.51 9.95
N ALA A 136 -7.01 0.41 9.57
CA ALA A 136 -7.25 1.64 10.31
C ALA A 136 -8.72 1.77 10.69
N VAL A 137 -8.98 2.45 11.81
CA VAL A 137 -10.33 2.86 12.19
C VAL A 137 -10.52 4.29 11.72
N GLY A 138 -11.45 4.48 10.76
CA GLY A 138 -11.79 5.79 10.25
C GLY A 138 -13.18 6.23 10.68
N THR A 139 -13.35 7.53 10.89
CA THR A 139 -14.66 8.15 11.09
C THR A 139 -15.14 8.74 9.77
N VAL A 140 -16.31 8.35 9.32
CA VAL A 140 -16.92 8.87 8.08
C VAL A 140 -17.22 10.35 8.25
N LEU A 141 -16.61 11.20 7.42
CA LEU A 141 -16.85 12.64 7.42
C LEU A 141 -18.03 12.98 6.52
N ARG A 142 -17.92 12.67 5.24
CA ARG A 142 -18.92 12.96 4.21
C ARG A 142 -18.73 12.11 2.97
N ARG A 143 -19.77 12.08 2.15
CA ARG A 143 -19.67 11.57 0.77
C ARG A 143 -19.33 12.73 -0.17
N ASP A 144 -18.37 12.54 -1.07
CA ASP A 144 -17.96 13.54 -2.05
C ASP A 144 -18.45 13.15 -3.45
N GLU A 145 -19.55 13.72 -3.86
CA GLU A 145 -20.14 13.45 -5.18
C GLU A 145 -19.27 13.96 -6.33
N ARG A 146 -18.39 14.96 -6.07
CA ARG A 146 -17.45 15.49 -7.08
C ARG A 146 -16.30 14.52 -7.34
N GLN A 147 -16.03 13.65 -6.40
CA GLN A 147 -15.02 12.56 -6.51
C GLN A 147 -15.73 11.21 -6.77
N GLY A 148 -16.78 11.20 -7.59
CA GLY A 148 -17.45 9.96 -8.00
C GLY A 148 -18.14 9.20 -6.87
N GLY A 149 -18.59 9.87 -5.81
CA GLY A 149 -19.28 9.24 -4.68
C GLY A 149 -18.36 8.60 -3.65
N ALA A 150 -17.08 8.97 -3.62
CA ALA A 150 -16.13 8.54 -2.60
C ALA A 150 -16.54 9.01 -1.20
N TYR A 151 -16.29 8.20 -0.18
CA TYR A 151 -16.38 8.66 1.21
C TYR A 151 -15.04 9.18 1.70
N LEU A 152 -15.06 10.34 2.35
CA LEU A 152 -13.91 10.89 3.06
C LEU A 152 -13.99 10.46 4.52
N LEU A 153 -12.87 9.97 5.02
CA LEU A 153 -12.72 9.43 6.37
C LEU A 153 -11.67 10.22 7.14
N ASP A 154 -11.94 10.46 8.41
CA ASP A 154 -10.93 10.95 9.34
C ASP A 154 -10.17 9.76 9.93
N LEU A 155 -8.86 9.68 9.65
CA LEU A 155 -7.95 8.67 10.18
C LEU A 155 -7.00 9.29 11.24
N GLY A 156 -7.34 10.44 11.80
CA GLY A 156 -6.56 11.19 12.77
C GLY A 156 -5.84 12.37 12.13
N LYS A 157 -4.54 12.24 11.80
CA LYS A 157 -3.79 13.34 11.18
C LYS A 157 -3.87 13.35 9.64
N ILE A 158 -4.43 12.31 9.04
CA ILE A 158 -4.56 12.17 7.58
C ILE A 158 -6.00 11.88 7.19
N GLU A 159 -6.36 12.23 5.97
CA GLU A 159 -7.65 11.93 5.36
C GLU A 159 -7.61 10.58 4.65
N GLY A 160 -8.59 9.72 4.90
CA GLY A 160 -8.84 8.50 4.15
C GLY A 160 -9.81 8.75 3.00
N VAL A 161 -9.51 8.20 1.83
CA VAL A 161 -10.40 8.25 0.65
C VAL A 161 -10.85 6.82 0.34
N LEU A 162 -12.15 6.58 0.48
CA LEU A 162 -12.80 5.33 0.14
C LEU A 162 -13.56 5.49 -1.17
N ASP A 163 -12.88 5.19 -2.27
CA ASP A 163 -13.44 5.29 -3.61
C ASP A 163 -14.66 4.38 -3.79
N GLU A 164 -15.58 4.72 -4.71
CA GLU A 164 -16.82 3.95 -4.95
C GLU A 164 -16.54 2.47 -5.26
N LYS A 165 -15.47 2.16 -5.98
CA LYS A 165 -15.06 0.79 -6.31
C LYS A 165 -14.56 -0.01 -5.11
N GLU A 166 -14.14 0.69 -4.08
CA GLU A 166 -13.60 0.13 -2.84
C GLU A 166 -14.63 0.04 -1.72
N GLN A 167 -15.88 0.46 -1.98
CA GLN A 167 -17.01 0.35 -1.07
C GLN A 167 -17.68 -1.02 -1.20
N ILE A 168 -18.14 -1.59 -0.08
CA ILE A 168 -18.93 -2.82 -0.12
C ILE A 168 -20.27 -2.54 -0.82
N PRO A 169 -20.67 -3.31 -1.84
CA PRO A 169 -21.95 -3.15 -2.51
C PRO A 169 -23.12 -3.17 -1.54
N GLY A 170 -23.98 -2.15 -1.59
CA GLY A 170 -25.16 -2.04 -0.72
C GLY A 170 -24.88 -1.54 0.69
N GLU A 171 -23.64 -1.30 1.08
CA GLU A 171 -23.31 -0.69 2.36
C GLU A 171 -23.67 0.80 2.36
N ARG A 172 -24.38 1.25 3.40
CA ARG A 172 -24.76 2.66 3.58
C ARG A 172 -24.01 3.24 4.77
N LEU A 173 -22.96 3.99 4.50
CA LEU A 173 -22.18 4.65 5.53
C LEU A 173 -22.82 5.99 5.92
N ARG A 174 -22.87 6.27 7.23
CA ARG A 174 -23.45 7.51 7.79
C ARG A 174 -22.34 8.42 8.27
N PRO A 175 -22.50 9.75 8.19
CA PRO A 175 -21.58 10.70 8.82
C PRO A 175 -21.40 10.36 10.32
N ASN A 176 -20.17 10.54 10.80
CA ASN A 176 -19.71 10.20 12.16
C ASN A 176 -19.73 8.70 12.51
N GLN A 177 -20.02 7.81 11.55
CA GLN A 177 -19.89 6.37 11.76
C GLN A 177 -18.40 5.98 11.77
N ARG A 178 -18.01 5.15 12.75
CA ARG A 178 -16.68 4.56 12.81
C ARG A 178 -16.68 3.24 12.07
N ILE A 179 -15.75 3.06 11.15
CA ILE A 179 -15.59 1.85 10.35
C ILE A 179 -14.12 1.44 10.29
N ARG A 180 -13.86 0.15 10.12
CA ARG A 180 -12.53 -0.37 9.82
C ARG A 180 -12.31 -0.39 8.31
N VAL A 181 -11.16 0.08 7.89
CA VAL A 181 -10.75 0.11 6.49
C VAL A 181 -9.33 -0.43 6.34
N TYR A 182 -9.04 -1.01 5.19
CA TYR A 182 -7.69 -1.45 4.83
C TYR A 182 -6.98 -0.36 4.04
N ILE A 183 -5.80 0.06 4.49
CA ILE A 183 -4.98 1.06 3.78
C ILE A 183 -4.15 0.33 2.74
N TYR A 184 -4.43 0.52 1.46
CA TYR A 184 -3.66 -0.12 0.40
C TYR A 184 -2.62 0.80 -0.24
N GLU A 185 -2.78 2.11 -0.13
CA GLU A 185 -1.85 3.09 -0.68
C GLU A 185 -1.87 4.39 0.13
N LEU A 186 -0.71 5.06 0.22
CA LEU A 186 -0.59 6.42 0.74
C LEU A 186 -0.19 7.34 -0.40
N LYS A 187 -0.88 8.47 -0.55
CA LYS A 187 -0.59 9.49 -1.57
C LYS A 187 -0.29 10.84 -0.93
N ARG A 188 0.63 11.58 -1.55
CA ARG A 188 0.81 13.00 -1.26
C ARG A 188 -0.30 13.75 -2.02
N GLY A 189 -1.29 14.24 -1.30
CA GLY A 189 -2.40 15.02 -1.88
C GLY A 189 -1.94 16.44 -2.17
N GLY A 190 -1.98 16.87 -3.43
CA GLY A 190 -1.57 18.20 -3.85
C GLY A 190 -2.31 19.32 -3.08
N GLY A 191 -1.69 19.83 -2.04
CA GLY A 191 -2.24 20.90 -1.17
C GLY A 191 -3.16 20.44 -0.03
N ARG A 192 -3.60 19.18 0.01
CA ARG A 192 -4.50 18.62 1.06
C ARG A 192 -3.78 17.75 2.11
N GLY A 193 -2.46 17.69 2.06
CA GLY A 193 -1.70 16.86 2.99
C GLY A 193 -1.43 15.44 2.48
N VAL A 194 -1.29 14.48 3.39
CA VAL A 194 -1.18 13.06 3.08
C VAL A 194 -2.57 12.46 3.07
N GLN A 195 -2.88 11.69 2.04
CA GLN A 195 -4.13 10.95 1.92
C GLN A 195 -3.85 9.45 1.90
N ALA A 196 -4.65 8.69 2.64
CA ALA A 196 -4.67 7.24 2.59
C ALA A 196 -5.78 6.78 1.64
N LEU A 197 -5.43 6.02 0.62
CA LEU A 197 -6.41 5.30 -0.18
C LEU A 197 -6.78 4.03 0.56
N VAL A 198 -8.05 3.89 0.85
CA VAL A 198 -8.56 2.82 1.70
C VAL A 198 -9.59 1.97 0.98
N SER A 199 -9.71 0.72 1.40
CA SER A 199 -10.61 -0.25 0.79
C SER A 199 -11.38 -1.03 1.85
N ARG A 200 -12.65 -1.33 1.53
CA ARG A 200 -13.47 -2.31 2.22
C ARG A 200 -13.75 -3.56 1.36
N THR A 201 -13.34 -3.53 0.08
CA THR A 201 -13.46 -4.65 -0.85
C THR A 201 -12.18 -5.49 -0.95
N HIS A 202 -11.03 -4.95 -0.57
CA HIS A 202 -9.75 -5.64 -0.66
C HIS A 202 -9.74 -6.94 0.17
N ARG A 203 -9.21 -8.04 -0.42
CA ARG A 203 -9.20 -9.36 0.25
C ARG A 203 -8.45 -9.36 1.60
N ASN A 204 -7.40 -8.56 1.71
CA ASN A 204 -6.58 -8.53 2.92
C ASN A 204 -7.29 -7.91 4.13
N ILE A 205 -8.39 -7.17 3.95
CA ILE A 205 -9.19 -6.70 5.08
C ILE A 205 -9.69 -7.88 5.92
N ILE A 206 -10.12 -8.98 5.26
CA ILE A 206 -10.54 -10.21 5.95
C ILE A 206 -9.37 -10.80 6.75
N LYS A 207 -8.18 -10.90 6.14
CA LYS A 207 -6.99 -11.40 6.81
C LYS A 207 -6.69 -10.63 8.08
N ARG A 208 -6.66 -9.29 7.98
CA ARG A 208 -6.39 -8.41 9.12
C ARG A 208 -7.48 -8.46 10.19
N LEU A 209 -8.75 -8.58 9.79
CA LEU A 209 -9.85 -8.74 10.75
C LEU A 209 -9.73 -10.05 11.52
N PHE A 210 -9.36 -11.16 10.85
CA PHE A 210 -9.11 -12.42 11.54
C PHE A 210 -7.88 -12.36 12.45
N GLU A 211 -6.81 -11.66 12.07
CA GLU A 211 -5.64 -11.42 12.94
C GLU A 211 -6.00 -10.68 14.23
N LEU A 212 -7.00 -9.77 14.18
CA LEU A 212 -7.51 -9.08 15.38
C LEU A 212 -8.39 -9.95 16.26
N GLU A 213 -9.23 -10.82 15.66
CA GLU A 213 -10.25 -11.60 16.39
C GLU A 213 -9.74 -12.96 16.85
N VAL A 214 -8.69 -13.50 16.23
CA VAL A 214 -8.19 -14.87 16.42
C VAL A 214 -6.73 -14.85 16.89
N PRO A 215 -6.49 -15.01 18.20
CA PRO A 215 -5.11 -15.02 18.74
C PRO A 215 -4.20 -16.05 18.09
N GLU A 216 -4.72 -17.23 17.73
CA GLU A 216 -3.97 -18.29 17.09
C GLU A 216 -3.46 -17.91 15.70
N ILE A 217 -4.15 -16.99 15.00
CA ILE A 217 -3.70 -16.42 13.72
C ILE A 217 -2.66 -15.33 13.99
N PHE A 218 -2.90 -14.45 14.97
CA PHE A 218 -1.96 -13.40 15.33
C PHE A 218 -0.60 -13.96 15.78
N GLU A 219 -0.61 -15.05 16.55
CA GLU A 219 0.59 -15.77 17.01
C GLU A 219 1.24 -16.65 15.91
N GLY A 220 0.59 -16.77 14.74
CA GLY A 220 1.11 -17.57 13.62
C GLY A 220 0.94 -19.07 13.79
N ARG A 221 0.21 -19.57 14.79
CA ARG A 221 -0.10 -20.99 14.99
C ARG A 221 -1.13 -21.50 13.98
N VAL A 222 -2.05 -20.64 13.58
CA VAL A 222 -2.98 -20.86 12.46
C VAL A 222 -2.64 -19.86 11.35
N GLU A 223 -2.56 -20.31 10.13
CA GLU A 223 -2.20 -19.51 8.96
C GLU A 223 -3.37 -19.43 7.97
N ILE A 224 -3.66 -18.23 7.46
CA ILE A 224 -4.56 -18.05 6.34
C ILE A 224 -3.77 -18.25 5.04
N LYS A 225 -4.02 -19.34 4.33
CA LYS A 225 -3.32 -19.72 3.09
C LYS A 225 -3.88 -19.01 1.87
N ALA A 226 -5.20 -18.88 1.78
CA ALA A 226 -5.86 -18.25 0.63
C ALA A 226 -7.19 -17.61 1.03
N ILE A 227 -7.60 -16.59 0.28
CA ILE A 227 -8.91 -15.93 0.43
C ILE A 227 -9.50 -15.72 -0.95
N ALA A 228 -10.72 -16.23 -1.16
CA ALA A 228 -11.56 -15.91 -2.31
C ALA A 228 -12.76 -15.11 -1.82
N ARG A 229 -12.97 -13.93 -2.41
CA ARG A 229 -13.95 -12.96 -1.92
C ARG A 229 -14.83 -12.42 -3.04
N GLU A 230 -16.12 -12.32 -2.75
CA GLU A 230 -17.08 -11.50 -3.46
C GLU A 230 -17.65 -10.49 -2.43
N PRO A 231 -17.12 -9.25 -2.45
CA PRO A 231 -17.41 -8.26 -1.41
C PRO A 231 -18.92 -8.02 -1.21
N GLY A 232 -19.34 -7.98 0.06
CA GLY A 232 -20.73 -7.78 0.45
C GLY A 232 -21.65 -8.99 0.24
N SER A 233 -21.15 -10.10 -0.30
CA SER A 233 -21.91 -11.31 -0.56
C SER A 233 -21.36 -12.51 0.22
N ARG A 234 -20.25 -13.06 -0.24
CA ARG A 234 -19.66 -14.26 0.38
C ARG A 234 -18.16 -14.34 0.18
N SER A 235 -17.47 -14.90 1.18
CA SER A 235 -16.02 -15.18 1.14
C SER A 235 -15.72 -16.60 1.58
N LYS A 236 -14.66 -17.18 1.03
CA LYS A 236 -14.05 -18.44 1.50
C LYS A 236 -12.64 -18.14 1.96
N VAL A 237 -12.29 -18.61 3.15
CA VAL A 237 -10.98 -18.41 3.80
C VAL A 237 -10.36 -19.76 4.07
N ALA A 238 -9.26 -20.07 3.40
CA ALA A 238 -8.53 -21.31 3.62
C ALA A 238 -7.52 -21.14 4.77
N VAL A 239 -7.65 -21.96 5.78
CA VAL A 239 -6.82 -21.92 6.99
C VAL A 239 -6.07 -23.23 7.20
N TRP A 240 -4.91 -23.14 7.81
CA TRP A 240 -4.07 -24.28 8.11
C TRP A 240 -3.42 -24.13 9.50
N ALA A 241 -3.46 -25.20 10.31
CA ALA A 241 -2.75 -25.23 11.58
C ALA A 241 -1.30 -25.66 11.35
N ARG A 242 -0.35 -24.88 11.87
CA ARG A 242 1.08 -25.23 11.83
C ARG A 242 1.48 -26.25 12.89
N GLU A 243 0.71 -26.29 13.98
CA GLU A 243 0.95 -27.14 15.13
C GLU A 243 -0.12 -28.25 15.19
N ASP A 244 0.32 -29.47 15.48
CA ASP A 244 -0.59 -30.59 15.69
C ASP A 244 -1.48 -30.36 16.92
N GLY A 245 -2.73 -30.77 16.81
CA GLY A 245 -3.73 -30.64 17.89
C GLY A 245 -4.50 -29.33 17.91
N ILE A 246 -4.23 -28.38 17.01
CA ILE A 246 -5.02 -27.17 16.84
C ILE A 246 -6.10 -27.40 15.76
N ASP A 247 -7.38 -27.18 16.11
CA ASP A 247 -8.45 -27.10 15.12
C ASP A 247 -8.51 -25.70 14.50
N PRO A 248 -8.07 -25.52 13.23
CA PRO A 248 -8.01 -24.20 12.62
C PRO A 248 -9.41 -23.63 12.34
N ILE A 249 -10.42 -24.48 12.12
CA ILE A 249 -11.81 -24.02 11.95
C ILE A 249 -12.35 -23.53 13.29
N GLY A 250 -12.22 -24.32 14.34
CA GLY A 250 -12.70 -23.98 15.68
C GLY A 250 -12.06 -22.70 16.21
N ALA A 251 -10.76 -22.48 15.96
CA ALA A 251 -10.05 -21.26 16.31
C ALA A 251 -10.66 -20.02 15.65
N CYS A 252 -10.94 -20.10 14.34
CA CYS A 252 -11.51 -18.99 13.58
C CYS A 252 -12.99 -18.73 13.90
N VAL A 253 -13.77 -19.79 14.10
CA VAL A 253 -15.22 -19.69 14.42
C VAL A 253 -15.43 -19.16 15.84
N GLY A 254 -14.65 -19.69 16.79
CA GLY A 254 -14.76 -19.35 18.20
C GLY A 254 -15.99 -19.93 18.88
N VAL A 255 -16.10 -19.67 20.18
CA VAL A 255 -17.23 -20.19 20.98
C VAL A 255 -18.54 -19.66 20.44
N ARG A 256 -19.44 -20.57 20.07
CA ARG A 256 -20.76 -20.24 19.47
C ARG A 256 -20.70 -19.32 18.25
N GLY A 257 -19.60 -19.32 17.52
CA GLY A 257 -19.41 -18.47 16.36
C GLY A 257 -19.07 -17.01 16.65
N ALA A 258 -18.69 -16.67 17.89
CA ALA A 258 -18.51 -15.27 18.28
C ALA A 258 -17.43 -14.56 17.42
N ARG A 259 -16.28 -15.19 17.21
CA ARG A 259 -15.16 -14.58 16.47
C ARG A 259 -15.52 -14.31 15.00
N ILE A 260 -16.02 -15.34 14.30
CA ILE A 260 -16.40 -15.19 12.89
C ILE A 260 -17.57 -14.19 12.72
N ASN A 261 -18.51 -14.14 13.66
CA ASN A 261 -19.63 -13.21 13.61
C ASN A 261 -19.17 -11.75 13.78
N ASN A 262 -18.11 -11.48 14.58
CA ASN A 262 -17.53 -10.16 14.68
C ASN A 262 -16.99 -9.69 13.32
N VAL A 263 -16.28 -10.57 12.59
CA VAL A 263 -15.77 -10.27 11.25
C VAL A 263 -16.93 -10.07 10.24
N ILE A 264 -17.94 -10.95 10.28
CA ILE A 264 -19.14 -10.86 9.42
C ILE A 264 -19.87 -9.53 9.63
N ASN A 265 -20.07 -9.12 10.89
CA ASN A 265 -20.74 -7.88 11.25
C ASN A 265 -19.93 -6.65 10.79
N GLU A 266 -18.60 -6.67 10.93
CA GLU A 266 -17.75 -5.60 10.43
C GLU A 266 -17.84 -5.43 8.90
N LEU A 267 -18.05 -6.52 8.17
CA LEU A 267 -18.18 -6.55 6.72
C LEU A 267 -19.63 -6.46 6.22
N ASN A 268 -20.49 -5.80 6.98
CA ASN A 268 -21.90 -5.56 6.62
C ASN A 268 -22.71 -6.85 6.35
N GLY A 269 -22.41 -7.92 7.07
CA GLY A 269 -23.13 -9.20 6.95
C GLY A 269 -22.63 -10.12 5.83
N GLU A 270 -21.44 -9.87 5.27
CA GLU A 270 -20.80 -10.74 4.29
C GLU A 270 -20.58 -12.14 4.87
N LYS A 271 -21.11 -13.18 4.21
CA LYS A 271 -21.00 -14.57 4.67
C LYS A 271 -19.57 -15.08 4.50
N ILE A 272 -19.03 -15.73 5.53
CA ILE A 272 -17.66 -16.24 5.51
C ILE A 272 -17.66 -17.73 5.79
N ASP A 273 -17.10 -18.51 4.85
CA ASP A 273 -16.88 -19.95 5.01
C ASP A 273 -15.38 -20.18 5.35
N ILE A 274 -15.13 -20.86 6.47
CA ILE A 274 -13.78 -21.28 6.84
C ILE A 274 -13.52 -22.68 6.26
N ILE A 275 -12.43 -22.82 5.51
CA ILE A 275 -12.06 -24.02 4.77
C ILE A 275 -10.69 -24.50 5.27
N VAL A 276 -10.56 -25.80 5.56
CA VAL A 276 -9.25 -26.37 5.85
C VAL A 276 -8.44 -26.45 4.56
N TRP A 277 -7.30 -25.80 4.57
CA TRP A 277 -6.34 -25.93 3.49
C TRP A 277 -5.68 -27.33 3.50
N SER A 278 -5.38 -27.86 2.35
CA SER A 278 -4.63 -29.11 2.19
C SER A 278 -3.53 -28.93 1.15
N PRO A 279 -2.34 -29.55 1.35
CA PRO A 279 -1.30 -29.62 0.33
C PRO A 279 -1.71 -30.51 -0.86
N ASP A 280 -2.62 -31.45 -0.64
CA ASP A 280 -3.25 -32.24 -1.72
C ASP A 280 -4.31 -31.38 -2.42
N PRO A 281 -4.12 -31.06 -3.73
CA PRO A 281 -5.06 -30.24 -4.46
C PRO A 281 -6.46 -30.85 -4.56
N ALA A 282 -6.59 -32.18 -4.70
CA ALA A 282 -7.90 -32.84 -4.78
C ALA A 282 -8.67 -32.68 -3.46
N GLN A 283 -7.99 -32.88 -2.34
CA GLN A 283 -8.57 -32.66 -1.02
C GLN A 283 -8.90 -31.18 -0.80
N PHE A 284 -8.04 -30.27 -1.24
CA PHE A 284 -8.30 -28.82 -1.08
C PHE A 284 -9.51 -28.37 -1.90
N VAL A 285 -9.65 -28.83 -3.15
CA VAL A 285 -10.86 -28.58 -3.98
C VAL A 285 -12.10 -29.14 -3.32
N SER A 286 -12.02 -30.36 -2.78
CA SER A 286 -13.11 -30.99 -2.04
C SER A 286 -13.55 -30.14 -0.86
N ASN A 287 -12.61 -29.70 -0.03
CA ASN A 287 -12.86 -28.84 1.13
C ASN A 287 -13.46 -27.49 0.71
N ALA A 288 -12.96 -26.90 -0.37
CA ALA A 288 -13.40 -25.58 -0.89
C ALA A 288 -14.86 -25.57 -1.34
N LEU A 289 -15.45 -26.70 -1.69
CA LEU A 289 -16.86 -26.82 -2.05
C LEU A 289 -17.82 -26.92 -0.84
N SER A 290 -17.25 -26.88 0.39
CA SER A 290 -18.10 -26.83 1.60
C SER A 290 -19.29 -25.86 1.43
N PRO A 291 -20.49 -26.19 1.92
CA PRO A 291 -20.82 -27.31 2.81
C PRO A 291 -21.04 -28.67 2.11
N VAL A 292 -20.92 -28.74 0.79
CA VAL A 292 -21.06 -30.00 0.03
C VAL A 292 -19.83 -30.87 0.24
N LYS A 293 -20.08 -32.20 0.38
CA LYS A 293 -19.01 -33.20 0.38
C LYS A 293 -19.04 -33.93 -0.96
N PRO A 294 -18.07 -33.69 -1.83
CA PRO A 294 -17.95 -34.40 -3.10
C PRO A 294 -17.79 -35.91 -2.89
N LEU A 295 -18.30 -36.68 -3.83
CA LEU A 295 -18.11 -38.13 -3.89
C LEU A 295 -16.73 -38.46 -4.46
N HIS A 296 -16.27 -37.68 -5.44
CA HIS A 296 -15.01 -37.86 -6.12
C HIS A 296 -14.49 -36.54 -6.69
N VAL A 297 -13.18 -36.36 -6.68
CA VAL A 297 -12.48 -35.21 -7.30
C VAL A 297 -11.40 -35.80 -8.19
N GLU A 298 -11.46 -35.50 -9.48
CA GLU A 298 -10.46 -35.87 -10.49
C GLU A 298 -9.78 -34.62 -11.00
N LEU A 299 -8.46 -34.57 -10.91
CA LEU A 299 -7.65 -33.46 -11.38
C LEU A 299 -7.15 -33.74 -12.78
N ARG A 300 -7.37 -32.83 -13.69
CA ARG A 300 -6.79 -32.82 -15.04
C ARG A 300 -5.74 -31.70 -15.09
N GLU A 301 -4.48 -32.10 -15.04
CA GLU A 301 -3.37 -31.16 -15.02
C GLU A 301 -3.19 -30.43 -16.37
N SER A 302 -3.58 -31.07 -17.48
CA SER A 302 -3.42 -30.53 -18.83
C SER A 302 -4.12 -29.17 -19.05
N ASP A 303 -5.29 -29.00 -18.45
CA ASP A 303 -6.11 -27.79 -18.54
C ASP A 303 -6.41 -27.15 -17.16
N HIS A 304 -5.73 -27.63 -16.13
CA HIS A 304 -5.84 -27.16 -14.75
C HIS A 304 -7.30 -27.21 -14.23
N THR A 305 -8.02 -28.28 -14.57
CA THR A 305 -9.43 -28.47 -14.26
C THR A 305 -9.63 -29.56 -13.22
N ALA A 306 -10.44 -29.28 -12.22
CA ALA A 306 -10.91 -30.26 -11.22
C ALA A 306 -12.34 -30.65 -11.58
N LEU A 307 -12.55 -31.90 -12.02
CA LEU A 307 -13.87 -32.48 -12.23
C LEU A 307 -14.38 -33.05 -10.92
N VAL A 308 -15.44 -32.47 -10.41
CA VAL A 308 -15.99 -32.80 -9.08
C VAL A 308 -17.34 -33.46 -9.21
N THR A 309 -17.42 -34.74 -8.81
CA THR A 309 -18.69 -35.46 -8.77
C THR A 309 -19.36 -35.28 -7.42
N VAL A 310 -20.60 -34.79 -7.45
CA VAL A 310 -21.39 -34.55 -6.22
C VAL A 310 -22.71 -35.35 -6.26
N PRO A 311 -23.29 -35.67 -5.10
CA PRO A 311 -24.62 -36.28 -5.05
C PRO A 311 -25.63 -35.41 -5.79
N GLU A 312 -26.52 -36.00 -6.59
CA GLU A 312 -27.51 -35.29 -7.39
C GLU A 312 -28.32 -34.27 -6.59
N LYS A 313 -28.74 -34.63 -5.37
CA LYS A 313 -29.48 -33.77 -4.45
C LYS A 313 -28.68 -32.55 -3.98
N GLN A 314 -27.33 -32.55 -4.13
CA GLN A 314 -26.46 -31.49 -3.67
C GLN A 314 -25.87 -30.67 -4.84
N LEU A 315 -26.19 -31.01 -6.08
CA LEU A 315 -25.61 -30.32 -7.27
C LEU A 315 -25.89 -28.82 -7.23
N SER A 316 -27.14 -28.41 -6.99
CA SER A 316 -27.47 -26.97 -6.92
C SER A 316 -26.75 -26.26 -5.76
N LEU A 317 -26.48 -26.94 -4.65
CA LEU A 317 -25.73 -26.40 -3.53
C LEU A 317 -24.23 -26.30 -3.84
N ALA A 318 -23.69 -27.27 -4.55
CA ALA A 318 -22.30 -27.27 -5.00
C ALA A 318 -22.01 -26.12 -5.95
N ILE A 319 -22.91 -25.88 -6.89
CA ILE A 319 -22.84 -24.76 -7.83
C ILE A 319 -23.07 -23.44 -7.08
N GLY A 320 -24.10 -23.39 -6.22
CA GLY A 320 -24.54 -22.20 -5.52
C GLY A 320 -25.38 -21.27 -6.40
N LYS A 321 -25.94 -20.21 -5.78
CA LYS A 321 -26.69 -19.17 -6.49
C LYS A 321 -25.77 -18.50 -7.53
N GLU A 322 -26.22 -18.49 -8.79
CA GLU A 322 -25.44 -17.90 -9.92
C GLU A 322 -24.00 -18.46 -10.03
N GLY A 323 -23.76 -19.71 -9.61
CA GLY A 323 -22.43 -20.31 -9.65
C GLY A 323 -21.46 -19.83 -8.59
N GLN A 324 -21.92 -19.11 -7.56
CA GLN A 324 -21.07 -18.43 -6.56
C GLN A 324 -20.19 -19.43 -5.81
N ASN A 325 -20.72 -20.56 -5.37
CA ASN A 325 -19.95 -21.51 -4.56
C ASN A 325 -18.80 -22.15 -5.38
N ALA A 326 -19.10 -22.61 -6.60
CA ALA A 326 -18.08 -23.16 -7.50
C ALA A 326 -17.05 -22.10 -7.92
N ARG A 327 -17.50 -20.87 -8.25
CA ARG A 327 -16.62 -19.77 -8.62
C ARG A 327 -15.68 -19.34 -7.49
N LEU A 328 -16.18 -19.27 -6.25
CA LEU A 328 -15.33 -18.98 -5.08
C LEU A 328 -14.37 -20.13 -4.80
N ALA A 329 -14.79 -21.40 -4.94
CA ALA A 329 -13.91 -22.55 -4.79
C ALA A 329 -12.78 -22.52 -5.84
N ALA A 330 -13.12 -22.21 -7.09
CA ALA A 330 -12.13 -22.07 -8.16
C ALA A 330 -11.11 -20.95 -7.85
N LYS A 331 -11.57 -19.78 -7.45
CA LYS A 331 -10.69 -18.66 -7.06
C LYS A 331 -9.82 -18.98 -5.85
N LEU A 332 -10.34 -19.77 -4.89
CA LEU A 332 -9.61 -20.13 -3.67
C LEU A 332 -8.49 -21.12 -3.94
N THR A 333 -8.77 -22.13 -4.77
CA THR A 333 -7.85 -23.26 -5.04
C THR A 333 -6.94 -23.02 -6.23
N GLY A 334 -7.30 -22.09 -7.11
CA GLY A 334 -6.61 -21.84 -8.38
C GLY A 334 -6.99 -22.84 -9.50
N TRP A 335 -7.82 -23.84 -9.22
CA TRP A 335 -8.28 -24.81 -10.20
C TRP A 335 -9.61 -24.37 -10.81
N ARG A 336 -9.81 -24.63 -12.09
CA ARG A 336 -11.15 -24.57 -12.70
C ARG A 336 -12.00 -25.70 -12.12
N VAL A 337 -13.16 -25.38 -11.56
CA VAL A 337 -14.01 -26.36 -10.87
C VAL A 337 -15.24 -26.66 -11.74
N ASP A 338 -15.30 -27.86 -12.30
CA ASP A 338 -16.43 -28.36 -13.05
C ASP A 338 -17.20 -29.39 -12.21
N VAL A 339 -18.47 -29.08 -11.90
CA VAL A 339 -19.31 -29.90 -11.02
C VAL A 339 -20.25 -30.76 -11.85
N ALA A 340 -20.20 -32.07 -11.65
CA ALA A 340 -20.97 -33.07 -12.39
C ALA A 340 -21.76 -34.01 -11.48
N ARG A 341 -22.79 -34.68 -12.03
CA ARG A 341 -23.54 -35.75 -11.36
C ARG A 341 -22.82 -37.09 -11.51
N PRO A 342 -23.15 -38.10 -10.65
CA PRO A 342 -22.73 -39.47 -10.90
C PRO A 342 -23.48 -39.97 -12.15
N GLY A 343 -22.82 -40.14 -13.24
CA GLY A 343 -23.41 -40.60 -14.51
C GLY A 343 -23.06 -39.70 -15.71
N ASP A 344 -22.97 -38.39 -15.50
CA ASP A 344 -22.53 -37.44 -16.57
C ASP A 344 -21.09 -37.75 -17.05
N ARG A 345 -20.38 -38.59 -16.29
CA ARG A 345 -19.02 -39.05 -16.56
C ARG A 345 -18.91 -39.98 -17.80
N ALA A 346 -19.99 -40.69 -18.11
CA ALA A 346 -20.00 -41.64 -19.24
C ALA A 346 -20.13 -40.95 -20.59
N GLU A 347 -20.81 -39.78 -20.65
CA GLU A 347 -21.01 -39.05 -21.90
C GLU A 347 -19.80 -38.18 -22.27
N ALA A 348 -19.08 -37.63 -21.31
CA ALA A 348 -17.87 -36.85 -21.59
C ALA A 348 -16.67 -37.73 -22.04
N ALA A 349 -16.62 -39.00 -21.60
CA ALA A 349 -15.59 -39.95 -22.02
C ALA A 349 -15.85 -40.51 -23.44
N VAL A 350 -17.12 -40.58 -23.87
CA VAL A 350 -17.54 -41.08 -25.19
C VAL A 350 -17.36 -40.04 -26.29
N SER A 351 -17.38 -38.74 -25.95
CA SER A 351 -17.13 -37.65 -26.91
C SER A 351 -15.64 -37.37 -27.19
N ALA A 352 -14.72 -38.12 -26.58
CA ALA A 352 -13.27 -38.03 -26.79
C ALA A 352 -12.72 -39.25 -27.53
N GLU A 353 -13.47 -39.85 -28.48
CA GLU A 353 -12.84 -40.78 -29.40
C GLU A 353 -11.87 -40.01 -30.32
N PRO A 354 -10.65 -40.52 -30.51
CA PRO A 354 -9.68 -39.87 -31.37
C PRO A 354 -10.19 -39.92 -32.83
N ALA A 355 -10.22 -38.76 -33.48
CA ALA A 355 -10.45 -38.63 -34.89
C ALA A 355 -9.47 -39.56 -35.64
N ALA A 356 -10.05 -40.45 -36.45
CA ALA A 356 -9.37 -41.49 -37.20
C ALA A 356 -8.12 -40.99 -37.94
N GLU A 357 -7.09 -41.82 -37.87
CA GLU A 357 -5.90 -41.74 -38.72
C GLU A 357 -6.26 -41.48 -40.16
N VAL A 358 -5.87 -40.35 -40.68
CA VAL A 358 -5.82 -40.11 -42.12
C VAL A 358 -4.62 -40.89 -42.64
N GLN A 359 -4.87 -42.03 -43.28
CA GLN A 359 -3.87 -42.80 -44.02
C GLN A 359 -3.27 -41.90 -45.12
N GLU A 360 -2.01 -41.59 -45.02
CA GLU A 360 -1.18 -41.08 -46.10
C GLU A 360 -1.08 -42.17 -47.19
N GLN A 361 -1.67 -41.94 -48.33
CA GLN A 361 -1.36 -42.69 -49.57
C GLN A 361 0.00 -42.24 -50.10
N PRO A 362 0.88 -43.17 -50.46
CA PRO A 362 2.16 -42.82 -51.07
C PRO A 362 1.96 -42.30 -52.47
N ALA A 363 2.45 -41.12 -52.74
CA ALA A 363 2.53 -40.57 -54.12
C ALA A 363 3.49 -41.41 -54.96
N SER A 364 2.97 -42.06 -55.98
CA SER A 364 3.70 -42.74 -57.04
C SER A 364 4.61 -41.75 -57.81
N ALA A 365 5.89 -42.09 -57.83
CA ALA A 365 6.85 -41.58 -58.80
C ALA A 365 6.52 -42.09 -60.18
N ASP A 366 6.35 -41.20 -61.12
CA ASP A 366 6.66 -41.42 -62.53
C ASP A 366 6.79 -40.08 -63.27
N GLY A 367 7.88 -39.86 -63.80
CA GLY A 367 8.19 -39.89 -65.20
C GLY A 367 8.72 -38.56 -65.70
N ALA A 368 10.01 -38.55 -65.82
CA ALA A 368 10.77 -38.36 -67.06
C ALA A 368 10.62 -37.08 -67.91
N MET A 369 11.79 -36.52 -68.09
CA MET A 369 12.28 -35.93 -69.37
C MET A 369 11.53 -34.72 -69.99
N ALA A 370 12.14 -33.57 -69.92
CA ALA A 370 12.89 -32.90 -71.03
C ALA A 370 13.48 -31.58 -70.48
#